data_53d3103b61f5e928e0d93936102b4aea
#
_entry.id   53d3103b61f5e928e0d93936102b4aea
#
_cell.length_a   1.000
_cell.length_b   1.000
_cell.length_c   1.000
_cell.angle_alpha   90.00
_cell.angle_beta   90.00
_cell.angle_gamma   90.00
#
_symmetry.space_group_name_H-M   'P 1'
#
loop_
_entity.id
_entity.type
_entity.pdbx_description
1 polymer ?
#
loop_
_entity_poly.entity_id
_entity_poly.type
_entity_poly.pdbx_seq_one_letter_code
_entity_poly.pdbx_strand_id
1 'polypeptide(L)'
;MFIIEEGHSVLIENTERYTEWKDLKIDNRSKRAYCCNREINISPKAYKILEFLLNNPDTVFSREGIINSVWGKRINIGHRAIDVHMSELRKALKTDNYCNMKIRTARSFGYSIEYKNCEDL
;
A
#
# COMPACT_ATOMS: atom_id res chain seq x y z
N MET A 1 9.82 -21.60 15.04
CA MET A 1 9.72 -21.98 15.03
C MET A 1 9.42 -21.98 14.62
N PHE A 2 9.49 -22.59 14.11
CA PHE A 2 9.38 -22.93 13.99
C PHE A 2 9.21 -23.20 13.69
N ILE A 3 9.45 -23.59 13.63
CA ILE A 3 9.41 -24.20 13.74
C ILE A 3 9.30 -24.56 13.45
N ILE A 4 9.46 -25.14 13.46
CA ILE A 4 9.44 -25.73 13.65
C ILE A 4 9.34 -26.08 13.38
N GLU A 5 9.62 -26.72 13.34
CA GLU A 5 9.60 -27.16 13.49
C GLU A 5 9.33 -27.17 13.25
N GLU A 6 9.50 -27.65 13.19
CA GLU A 6 9.15 -27.71 13.26
C GLU A 6 8.91 -27.02 13.15
N GLY A 7 8.97 -27.05 13.11
CA GLY A 7 8.83 -26.51 13.23
C GLY A 7 8.79 -25.56 13.17
N HIS A 8 8.87 -25.38 13.31
CA HIS A 8 8.83 -24.63 13.40
C HIS A 8 8.80 -23.46 13.29
N SER A 9 8.70 -22.37 13.82
CA SER A 9 9.07 -21.26 13.01
C SER A 9 8.12 -21.03 11.82
N VAL A 10 7.35 -21.88 11.50
CA VAL A 10 6.38 -21.75 10.42
C VAL A 10 5.36 -20.65 10.71
N LEU A 11 4.95 -20.52 11.96
CA LEU A 11 4.00 -19.47 12.33
C LEU A 11 4.59 -18.07 12.14
N ILE A 12 5.87 -17.93 12.40
CA ILE A 12 6.52 -16.63 12.22
C ILE A 12 6.52 -16.22 10.76
N GLU A 13 6.77 -17.17 9.85
CA GLU A 13 6.76 -16.90 8.43
C GLU A 13 5.39 -16.46 7.94
N ASN A 14 4.33 -17.10 8.44
CA ASN A 14 2.99 -16.74 8.03
C ASN A 14 2.61 -15.33 8.49
N THR A 15 3.08 -14.92 9.67
CA THR A 15 2.82 -13.59 10.16
C THR A 15 3.48 -12.53 9.31
N GLU A 16 4.66 -12.83 8.76
CA GLU A 16 5.40 -11.88 7.94
C GLU A 16 4.94 -11.86 6.49
N ARG A 17 4.23 -12.89 6.08
CA ARG A 17 3.83 -13.00 4.68
C ARG A 17 2.83 -11.92 4.28
N TYR A 18 1.88 -11.61 5.14
CA TYR A 18 0.81 -10.67 4.80
C TYR A 18 0.90 -9.43 5.66
N THR A 19 0.66 -8.29 5.04
CA THR A 19 0.44 -7.04 5.73
C THR A 19 -1.00 -6.65 5.44
N GLU A 20 -1.79 -6.48 6.48
CA GLU A 20 -3.22 -6.17 6.33
C GLU A 20 -3.57 -4.91 7.11
N TRP A 21 -4.41 -4.10 6.50
CA TRP A 21 -5.02 -2.95 7.17
C TRP A 21 -6.37 -2.69 6.53
N LYS A 22 -7.42 -2.82 7.35
CA LYS A 22 -8.80 -2.65 6.87
C LYS A 22 -9.06 -3.60 5.69
N ASP A 23 -9.50 -3.07 4.55
CA ASP A 23 -9.85 -3.90 3.40
C ASP A 23 -8.66 -4.31 2.53
N LEU A 24 -7.48 -3.79 2.84
CA LEU A 24 -6.29 -4.05 2.03
C LEU A 24 -5.41 -5.13 2.65
N LYS A 25 -4.87 -5.95 1.78
CA LYS A 25 -3.93 -6.99 2.15
C LYS A 25 -2.82 -7.05 1.10
N ILE A 26 -1.59 -7.13 1.56
CA ILE A 26 -0.43 -7.31 0.69
C ILE A 26 0.21 -8.64 1.01
N ASP A 27 0.49 -9.42 -0.04
CA ASP A 27 1.27 -10.65 0.10
C ASP A 27 2.72 -10.30 -0.16
N ASN A 28 3.52 -10.28 0.90
CA ASN A 28 4.91 -9.86 0.81
C ASN A 28 5.79 -10.83 0.03
N ARG A 29 5.34 -12.05 -0.14
CA ARG A 29 6.12 -13.05 -0.90
C ARG A 29 5.84 -12.98 -2.38
N SER A 30 4.56 -12.93 -2.76
CA SER A 30 4.20 -12.90 -4.17
C SER A 30 4.16 -11.48 -4.73
N LYS A 31 4.25 -10.48 -3.87
CA LYS A 31 4.18 -9.06 -4.26
C LYS A 31 2.87 -8.72 -4.94
N ARG A 32 1.78 -9.25 -4.40
CA ARG A 32 0.43 -9.00 -4.87
C ARG A 32 -0.36 -8.24 -3.82
N ALA A 33 -1.30 -7.43 -4.29
CA ALA A 33 -2.15 -6.64 -3.41
C ALA A 33 -3.60 -7.00 -3.66
N TYR A 34 -4.38 -6.99 -2.58
CA TYR A 34 -5.79 -7.35 -2.63
C TYR A 34 -6.62 -6.32 -1.89
N CYS A 35 -7.81 -6.05 -2.41
CA CYS A 35 -8.81 -5.27 -1.69
C CYS A 35 -10.07 -6.09 -1.58
N CYS A 36 -10.54 -6.32 -0.34
CA CYS A 36 -11.68 -7.19 -0.08
C CYS A 36 -11.51 -8.56 -0.75
N ASN A 37 -10.30 -9.11 -0.64
CA ASN A 37 -9.90 -10.41 -1.17
C ASN A 37 -9.89 -10.51 -2.69
N ARG A 38 -9.97 -9.39 -3.38
CA ARG A 38 -9.83 -9.35 -4.83
C ARG A 38 -8.49 -8.72 -5.20
N GLU A 39 -7.75 -9.39 -6.06
CA GLU A 39 -6.47 -8.87 -6.48
C GLU A 39 -6.63 -7.58 -7.28
N ILE A 40 -5.80 -6.59 -6.96
CA ILE A 40 -5.75 -5.35 -7.74
C ILE A 40 -4.49 -5.36 -8.59
N ASN A 41 -4.63 -4.92 -9.85
CA ASN A 41 -3.53 -4.90 -10.79
C ASN A 41 -2.88 -3.53 -10.78
N ILE A 42 -1.64 -3.49 -10.31
CA ILE A 42 -0.88 -2.25 -10.24
C ILE A 42 0.57 -2.52 -10.65
N SER A 43 1.24 -1.47 -11.11
CA SER A 43 2.65 -1.59 -11.51
C SER A 43 3.53 -1.85 -10.29
N PRO A 44 4.76 -2.36 -10.50
CA PRO A 44 5.67 -2.61 -9.38
C PRO A 44 5.96 -1.38 -8.53
N LYS A 45 6.08 -0.21 -9.14
CA LYS A 45 6.33 1.00 -8.36
C LYS A 45 5.09 1.44 -7.59
N ALA A 46 3.91 1.32 -8.19
CA ALA A 46 2.67 1.60 -7.48
C ALA A 46 2.50 0.64 -6.30
N TYR A 47 2.88 -0.63 -6.49
CA TYR A 47 2.85 -1.60 -5.40
C TYR A 47 3.74 -1.15 -4.23
N LYS A 48 4.96 -0.70 -4.53
CA LYS A 48 5.88 -0.27 -3.48
C LYS A 48 5.38 0.96 -2.73
N ILE A 49 4.73 1.87 -3.46
CA ILE A 49 4.11 3.03 -2.82
C ILE A 49 2.97 2.58 -1.92
N LEU A 50 2.12 1.69 -2.41
CA LEU A 50 1.02 1.16 -1.61
C LEU A 50 1.52 0.48 -0.36
N GLU A 51 2.56 -0.33 -0.50
CA GLU A 51 3.18 -1.02 0.63
C GLU A 51 3.66 -0.03 1.68
N PHE A 52 4.33 1.03 1.24
CA PHE A 52 4.82 2.06 2.14
C PHE A 52 3.68 2.76 2.88
N LEU A 53 2.64 3.15 2.14
CA LEU A 53 1.50 3.83 2.74
C LEU A 53 0.73 2.91 3.68
N LEU A 54 0.60 1.64 3.30
CA LEU A 54 -0.14 0.67 4.11
C LEU A 54 0.54 0.39 5.44
N ASN A 55 1.86 0.44 5.47
CA ASN A 55 2.60 0.30 6.72
C ASN A 55 2.50 1.55 7.59
N ASN A 56 1.99 2.65 7.04
CA ASN A 56 1.85 3.92 7.75
C ASN A 56 0.50 4.54 7.42
N PRO A 57 -0.60 3.88 7.80
CA PRO A 57 -1.92 4.37 7.42
C PRO A 57 -2.29 5.66 8.13
N ASP A 58 -3.18 6.42 7.52
CA ASP A 58 -3.68 7.68 8.05
C ASP A 58 -2.58 8.72 8.30
N THR A 59 -1.46 8.57 7.61
CA THR A 59 -0.32 9.46 7.75
C THR A 59 -0.04 10.13 6.41
N VAL A 60 0.12 11.44 6.40
CA VAL A 60 0.43 12.19 5.19
C VAL A 60 1.93 12.20 4.96
N PHE A 61 2.33 11.81 3.76
CA PHE A 61 3.74 11.86 3.35
C PHE A 61 3.87 12.77 2.15
N SER A 62 4.90 13.61 2.16
CA SER A 62 5.20 14.47 1.03
C SER A 62 5.63 13.64 -0.17
N ARG A 63 5.53 14.22 -1.37
CA ARG A 63 6.03 13.54 -2.56
C ARG A 63 7.49 13.15 -2.40
N GLU A 64 8.29 14.06 -1.87
CA GLU A 64 9.71 13.78 -1.64
C GLU A 64 9.91 12.64 -0.64
N GLY A 65 9.11 12.63 0.42
CA GLY A 65 9.17 11.56 1.41
C GLY A 65 8.87 10.20 0.79
N ILE A 66 7.88 10.14 -0.09
CA ILE A 66 7.53 8.91 -0.78
C ILE A 66 8.66 8.49 -1.72
N ILE A 67 9.21 9.44 -2.47
CA ILE A 67 10.32 9.14 -3.37
C ILE A 67 11.50 8.56 -2.59
N ASN A 68 11.87 9.20 -1.50
CA ASN A 68 13.00 8.76 -0.69
C ASN A 68 12.78 7.36 -0.10
N SER A 69 11.55 7.06 0.28
CA SER A 69 11.24 5.77 0.90
C SER A 69 11.17 4.63 -0.12
N VAL A 70 10.69 4.91 -1.33
CA VAL A 70 10.46 3.88 -2.32
C VAL A 70 11.64 3.75 -3.29
N TRP A 71 12.22 4.86 -3.73
CA TRP A 71 13.33 4.86 -4.70
C TRP A 71 14.70 5.07 -4.06
N GLY A 72 14.74 5.68 -2.90
CA GLY A 72 16.00 6.03 -2.26
C GLY A 72 16.39 7.46 -2.51
N LYS A 73 17.27 7.98 -1.65
CA LYS A 73 17.62 9.40 -1.67
C LYS A 73 18.46 9.83 -2.85
N ARG A 74 19.14 8.88 -3.51
CA ARG A 74 20.06 9.20 -4.58
C ARG A 74 19.43 9.27 -5.96
N ILE A 75 18.15 8.91 -6.05
CA ILE A 75 17.46 8.89 -7.33
C ILE A 75 16.77 10.19 -7.56
N ASN A 76 17.04 10.78 -8.73
CA ASN A 76 16.43 12.05 -9.12
C ASN A 76 15.17 11.77 -9.93
N ILE A 77 14.04 11.70 -9.24
CA ILE A 77 12.74 11.49 -9.86
C ILE A 77 11.89 12.72 -9.59
N GLY A 78 11.20 13.19 -10.62
CA GLY A 78 10.30 14.33 -10.47
C GLY A 78 9.04 13.96 -9.68
N HIS A 79 8.47 14.96 -9.03
CA HIS A 79 7.25 14.78 -8.22
C HIS A 79 6.09 14.28 -9.06
N ARG A 80 6.08 14.58 -10.37
CA ARG A 80 5.00 14.14 -11.24
C ARG A 80 4.90 12.62 -11.35
N ALA A 81 6.02 11.93 -11.20
CA ALA A 81 6.00 10.47 -11.22
C ALA A 81 5.14 9.91 -10.08
N ILE A 82 5.20 10.56 -8.92
CA ILE A 82 4.37 10.16 -7.79
C ILE A 82 2.89 10.37 -8.13
N ASP A 83 2.56 11.52 -8.73
CA ASP A 83 1.16 11.80 -9.06
C ASP A 83 0.59 10.78 -10.04
N VAL A 84 1.41 10.31 -10.98
CA VAL A 84 1.01 9.28 -11.93
C VAL A 84 0.69 7.97 -11.21
N HIS A 85 1.56 7.56 -10.31
CA HIS A 85 1.34 6.32 -9.56
C HIS A 85 0.16 6.43 -8.60
N MET A 86 -0.06 7.61 -8.01
CA MET A 86 -1.23 7.82 -7.16
C MET A 86 -2.53 7.72 -7.96
N SER A 87 -2.51 8.25 -9.19
CA SER A 87 -3.64 8.11 -10.09
C SER A 87 -3.91 6.65 -10.42
N GLU A 88 -2.85 5.88 -10.66
CA GLU A 88 -2.96 4.45 -10.91
C GLU A 88 -3.58 3.72 -9.73
N LEU A 89 -3.10 4.02 -8.53
CA LEU A 89 -3.63 3.41 -7.31
C LEU A 89 -5.10 3.76 -7.10
N ARG A 90 -5.48 5.01 -7.35
CA ARG A 90 -6.87 5.42 -7.20
C ARG A 90 -7.78 4.64 -8.15
N LYS A 91 -7.36 4.46 -9.39
CA LYS A 91 -8.14 3.70 -10.36
C LYS A 91 -8.29 2.25 -9.93
N ALA A 92 -7.21 1.65 -9.46
CA ALA A 92 -7.25 0.25 -9.03
C ALA A 92 -8.18 0.06 -7.84
N LEU A 93 -8.16 0.98 -6.89
CA LEU A 93 -9.01 0.88 -5.71
C LEU A 93 -10.48 1.18 -6.01
N LYS A 94 -10.76 2.00 -7.03
CA LYS A 94 -12.13 2.34 -7.40
C LYS A 94 -12.82 1.31 -8.29
N THR A 95 -12.04 0.49 -8.97
CA THR A 95 -12.59 -0.48 -9.91
C THR A 95 -13.56 -1.43 -9.22
N ASP A 96 -13.33 -1.69 -7.95
CA ASP A 96 -14.20 -2.53 -7.16
C ASP A 96 -15.03 -1.65 -6.23
N ASN A 97 -16.34 -1.64 -6.44
CA ASN A 97 -17.25 -0.83 -5.64
C ASN A 97 -17.27 -1.25 -4.18
N TYR A 98 -16.67 -2.38 -3.85
CA TYR A 98 -16.63 -2.87 -2.48
C TYR A 98 -15.40 -2.41 -1.69
N CYS A 99 -14.48 -1.72 -2.36
CA CYS A 99 -13.27 -1.27 -1.70
C CYS A 99 -13.50 0.11 -1.07
N ASN A 100 -13.37 0.19 0.24
CA ASN A 100 -13.57 1.44 0.98
C ASN A 100 -12.26 2.15 1.26
N MET A 101 -11.20 1.77 0.58
CA MET A 101 -9.91 2.41 0.74
C MET A 101 -9.78 3.55 -0.25
N LYS A 102 -9.06 4.58 0.15
CA LYS A 102 -8.82 5.72 -0.73
C LYS A 102 -7.44 6.31 -0.52
N ILE A 103 -6.91 6.90 -1.58
CA ILE A 103 -5.71 7.71 -1.51
C ILE A 103 -6.19 9.17 -1.40
N ARG A 104 -5.90 9.77 -0.27
CA ARG A 104 -6.28 11.15 -0.04
C ARG A 104 -5.14 12.08 -0.45
N THR A 105 -5.47 13.16 -1.14
CA THR A 105 -4.52 14.24 -1.38
C THR A 105 -4.68 15.26 -0.26
N ALA A 106 -3.62 15.41 0.54
CA ALA A 106 -3.57 16.49 1.52
C ALA A 106 -2.93 17.67 0.79
N ARG A 107 -3.77 18.60 0.36
CA ARG A 107 -3.34 19.69 -0.52
C ARG A 107 -2.13 20.41 0.06
N SER A 108 -1.08 20.56 -0.74
CA SER A 108 0.19 21.18 -0.38
C SER A 108 1.06 20.36 0.55
N PHE A 109 0.58 19.24 1.09
CA PHE A 109 1.35 18.41 2.02
C PHE A 109 1.75 17.06 1.44
N GLY A 110 0.88 16.43 0.66
CA GLY A 110 1.20 15.13 0.09
C GLY A 110 0.02 14.19 0.02
N TYR A 111 0.28 12.93 0.31
CA TYR A 111 -0.72 11.87 0.16
C TYR A 111 -0.77 10.97 1.39
N SER A 112 -1.94 10.39 1.64
CA SER A 112 -2.11 9.37 2.68
C SER A 112 -3.07 8.31 2.18
N ILE A 113 -2.98 7.11 2.79
CA ILE A 113 -4.00 6.09 2.55
C ILE A 113 -4.96 6.10 3.73
N GLU A 114 -6.25 6.10 3.43
CA GLU A 114 -7.27 6.21 4.44
C GLU A 114 -8.40 5.23 4.17
N TYR A 115 -9.11 4.89 5.22
CA TYR A 115 -10.28 4.04 5.13
C TYR A 115 -11.52 4.92 5.11
N LYS A 116 -12.35 4.72 4.09
CA LYS A 116 -13.61 5.46 3.98
C LYS A 116 -14.71 4.66 4.67
N ASN A 117 -15.14 5.16 5.81
CA ASN A 117 -16.21 4.52 6.56
C ASN A 117 -17.55 4.76 5.86
N CYS A 118 -18.33 3.68 5.65
CA CYS A 118 -19.65 3.80 5.04
C CYS A 118 -20.58 4.71 5.80
N GLU A 119 -20.37 4.84 7.10
CA GLU A 119 -21.19 5.71 7.93
C GLU A 119 -20.97 7.19 7.66
N ASP A 120 -19.87 7.51 6.98
CA ASP A 120 -19.53 8.90 6.65
C ASP A 120 -20.22 9.39 5.38
N LEU A 121 -21.07 8.57 4.78
CA LEU A 121 -21.77 8.94 3.54
C LEU A 121 -23.05 9.76 3.77
#